data_4f6453e4acbb9ae706c34d1e72760a0c
#
_entry.id   4f6453e4acbb9ae706c34d1e72760a0c
#
_cell.length_a   1.000
_cell.length_b   1.000
_cell.length_c   1.000
_cell.angle_alpha   90.00
_cell.angle_beta   90.00
_cell.angle_gamma   90.00
#
_symmetry.space_group_name_H-M   'P 1'
#
loop_
_entity.id
_entity.type
_entity.pdbx_description
1 polymer ?
#
loop_
_entity_poly.entity_id
_entity_poly.type
_entity_poly.pdbx_seq_one_letter_code
_entity_poly.pdbx_strand_id
1 'polypeptide(L)'
;MDGGSTIAHGIFYKQVKILHLDLNARAALNTNSTDMSGLSVSTLVRVYQLKDRKSLDAADYESLLNEGDGVLASDLVDSQQLVVKPDEGAQLNVPLSLDAQYVAVVALFRAPDTENGTWRLVLAREDLEPDQARVIELGDNALNLVPLPKKDSWW
;
A
#
# COMPACT_ATOMS: atom_id res chain seq x y z
N MET A 1 -10.08 23.55 26.32
CA MET A 1 -9.27 22.62 25.77
C MET A 1 -8.71 21.80 26.84
N ASP A 2 -8.60 20.88 26.53
CA ASP A 2 -8.10 19.82 27.14
C ASP A 2 -6.70 19.57 26.71
N GLY A 3 -5.84 20.53 27.00
CA GLY A 3 -4.46 20.43 26.70
C GLY A 3 -3.79 19.24 27.33
N GLY A 4 -4.20 18.92 28.55
CA GLY A 4 -3.64 17.75 29.23
C GLY A 4 -4.02 16.46 28.56
N SER A 5 -5.26 16.32 28.17
CA SER A 5 -5.74 15.14 27.46
C SER A 5 -5.09 15.01 26.09
N THR A 6 -4.94 16.13 25.39
CA THR A 6 -4.29 16.11 24.08
C THR A 6 -2.83 15.68 24.21
N ILE A 7 -2.13 16.17 25.19
CA ILE A 7 -0.74 15.78 25.43
C ILE A 7 -0.64 14.31 25.80
N ALA A 8 -1.48 13.84 26.70
CA ALA A 8 -1.48 12.43 27.09
C ALA A 8 -1.79 11.52 25.92
N HIS A 9 -2.76 11.93 25.10
CA HIS A 9 -3.11 11.19 23.91
C HIS A 9 -1.94 11.13 22.92
N GLY A 10 -1.25 12.24 22.73
CA GLY A 10 -0.08 12.28 21.84
C GLY A 10 1.06 11.40 22.33
N ILE A 11 1.25 11.25 23.65
CA ILE A 11 2.30 10.40 24.19
C ILE A 11 2.08 8.94 23.81
N PHE A 12 0.83 8.49 23.77
CA PHE A 12 0.53 7.10 23.47
C PHE A 12 0.32 6.82 21.99
N TYR A 13 0.27 7.86 21.17
CA TYR A 13 0.14 7.66 19.72
C TYR A 13 1.49 7.32 19.13
N LYS A 14 1.44 6.45 18.14
CA LYS A 14 2.62 6.10 17.36
C LYS A 14 3.07 7.31 16.55
N GLN A 15 4.36 7.57 16.60
CA GLN A 15 4.98 8.64 15.82
C GLN A 15 5.65 8.02 14.61
N VAL A 16 4.91 7.87 13.54
CA VAL A 16 5.44 7.29 12.31
C VAL A 16 5.96 8.40 11.42
N LYS A 17 7.28 8.46 11.28
CA LYS A 17 7.96 9.48 10.46
C LYS A 17 8.43 8.93 9.13
N ILE A 18 8.66 7.64 9.07
CA ILE A 18 9.13 6.95 7.87
C ILE A 18 8.11 5.88 7.51
N LEU A 19 7.75 5.86 6.24
CA LEU A 19 6.90 4.80 5.71
C LEU A 19 7.80 3.63 5.35
N HIS A 20 7.61 2.51 6.04
CA HIS A 20 8.34 1.27 5.77
C HIS A 20 7.37 0.25 5.21
N LEU A 21 7.59 -0.17 3.98
CA LEU A 21 6.81 -1.23 3.35
C LEU A 21 7.74 -2.30 2.79
N ASP A 22 7.39 -3.56 3.03
CA ASP A 22 8.05 -4.71 2.42
C ASP A 22 7.06 -5.35 1.46
N LEU A 23 7.40 -5.36 0.18
CA LEU A 23 6.57 -5.98 -0.85
C LEU A 23 7.23 -7.30 -1.23
N ASN A 24 6.53 -8.41 -0.97
CA ASN A 24 7.06 -9.74 -1.22
C ASN A 24 6.20 -10.43 -2.29
N ALA A 25 6.82 -10.75 -3.41
CA ALA A 25 6.12 -11.37 -4.51
C ALA A 25 6.25 -12.88 -4.45
N ARG A 26 5.16 -13.57 -4.78
CA ARG A 26 5.18 -14.99 -4.98
C ARG A 26 5.79 -15.30 -6.35
N ALA A 27 6.19 -16.57 -6.56
CA ALA A 27 6.70 -17.00 -7.85
C ALA A 27 5.63 -16.81 -8.95
N ALA A 28 4.36 -17.10 -8.63
CA ALA A 28 3.24 -16.88 -9.54
C ALA A 28 2.74 -15.44 -9.41
N LEU A 29 3.54 -14.50 -9.90
CA LEU A 29 3.20 -13.08 -9.84
C LEU A 29 2.69 -12.61 -11.19
N ASN A 30 1.60 -11.82 -11.16
CA ASN A 30 1.12 -11.07 -12.32
C ASN A 30 0.99 -11.93 -13.57
N THR A 31 0.45 -13.13 -13.40
CA THR A 31 0.17 -14.02 -14.52
C THR A 31 -1.14 -13.61 -15.17
N ASN A 32 -1.33 -14.03 -16.39
CA ASN A 32 -2.59 -13.84 -17.08
C ASN A 32 -3.15 -15.23 -17.41
N SER A 33 -4.26 -15.58 -16.82
CA SER A 33 -4.84 -16.93 -16.98
C SER A 33 -5.27 -17.22 -18.43
N THR A 34 -5.42 -16.18 -19.25
CA THR A 34 -5.69 -16.37 -20.67
C THR A 34 -4.43 -16.56 -21.48
N ASP A 35 -3.28 -16.36 -20.89
CA ASP A 35 -1.98 -16.57 -21.54
C ASP A 35 -1.58 -18.04 -21.33
N MET A 36 -1.44 -18.75 -22.40
CA MET A 36 -1.14 -20.18 -22.34
C MET A 36 0.25 -20.48 -21.75
N SER A 37 1.15 -19.50 -21.76
CA SER A 37 2.48 -19.68 -21.18
C SER A 37 2.47 -19.64 -19.65
N GLY A 38 1.47 -18.98 -19.06
CA GLY A 38 1.41 -18.81 -17.61
C GLY A 38 2.56 -18.05 -17.03
N LEU A 39 3.22 -17.22 -17.83
CA LEU A 39 4.43 -16.52 -17.40
C LEU A 39 4.15 -15.52 -16.30
N SER A 40 4.99 -15.58 -15.26
CA SER A 40 5.03 -14.56 -14.23
C SER A 40 5.87 -13.40 -14.73
N VAL A 41 5.41 -12.18 -14.48
CA VAL A 41 6.15 -11.00 -14.90
C VAL A 41 6.26 -10.00 -13.77
N SER A 42 7.28 -9.15 -13.84
CA SER A 42 7.45 -8.07 -12.88
C SER A 42 6.24 -7.16 -12.88
N THR A 43 5.95 -6.60 -11.72
CA THR A 43 4.77 -5.76 -11.52
C THR A 43 5.22 -4.38 -11.07
N LEU A 44 4.71 -3.36 -11.75
CA LEU A 44 4.87 -1.99 -11.29
C LEU A 44 3.89 -1.75 -10.15
N VAL A 45 4.41 -1.26 -9.04
CA VAL A 45 3.60 -0.93 -7.87
C VAL A 45 3.76 0.55 -7.58
N ARG A 46 2.64 1.24 -7.44
CA ARG A 46 2.63 2.65 -7.04
C ARG A 46 2.21 2.75 -5.59
N VAL A 47 2.89 3.61 -4.85
CA VAL A 47 2.56 3.86 -3.45
C VAL A 47 2.24 5.35 -3.32
N TYR A 48 1.01 5.64 -2.95
CA TYR A 48 0.53 7.01 -2.84
C TYR A 48 0.31 7.36 -1.38
N GLN A 49 0.80 8.52 -0.97
CA GLN A 49 0.43 9.11 0.31
C GLN A 49 -0.72 10.08 0.06
N LEU A 50 -1.81 9.92 0.79
CA LEU A 50 -3.05 10.65 0.54
C LEU A 50 -3.53 11.37 1.80
N LYS A 51 -4.11 12.56 1.63
CA LYS A 51 -4.80 13.27 2.71
C LYS A 51 -6.13 12.62 3.03
N ASP A 52 -6.83 12.13 2.00
CA ASP A 52 -8.12 11.50 2.10
C ASP A 52 -8.16 10.38 1.07
N ARG A 53 -9.01 9.42 1.29
CA ARG A 53 -9.12 8.28 0.36
C ARG A 53 -10.26 8.43 -0.66
N LYS A 54 -10.99 9.52 -0.62
CA LYS A 54 -12.18 9.69 -1.48
C LYS A 54 -11.89 9.58 -2.96
N SER A 55 -10.85 10.26 -3.44
CA SER A 55 -10.52 10.20 -4.86
C SER A 55 -10.05 8.82 -5.28
N LEU A 56 -9.33 8.13 -4.40
CA LEU A 56 -8.93 6.75 -4.68
C LEU A 56 -10.14 5.82 -4.72
N ASP A 57 -11.04 5.93 -3.75
CA ASP A 57 -12.22 5.07 -3.68
C ASP A 57 -13.14 5.26 -4.88
N ALA A 58 -13.15 6.45 -5.45
CA ALA A 58 -13.95 6.76 -6.63
C ALA A 58 -13.26 6.36 -7.94
N ALA A 59 -11.97 6.06 -7.91
CA ALA A 59 -11.20 5.77 -9.11
C ALA A 59 -11.31 4.30 -9.51
N ASP A 60 -11.30 4.05 -10.81
CA ASP A 60 -11.21 2.70 -11.32
C ASP A 60 -9.77 2.37 -11.72
N TYR A 61 -9.53 1.12 -12.08
CA TYR A 61 -8.19 0.64 -12.42
C TYR A 61 -7.60 1.40 -13.61
N GLU A 62 -8.39 1.57 -14.68
CA GLU A 62 -7.89 2.21 -15.88
C GLU A 62 -7.54 3.67 -15.67
N SER A 63 -8.35 4.38 -14.91
CA SER A 63 -8.05 5.77 -14.57
C SER A 63 -6.75 5.89 -13.81
N LEU A 64 -6.53 5.00 -12.84
CA LEU A 64 -5.29 4.99 -12.07
C LEU A 64 -4.09 4.57 -12.92
N LEU A 65 -4.29 3.62 -13.82
CA LEU A 65 -3.23 3.17 -14.71
C LEU A 65 -2.76 4.31 -15.63
N ASN A 66 -3.69 5.05 -16.20
CA ASN A 66 -3.39 6.04 -17.22
C ASN A 66 -3.12 7.43 -16.66
N GLU A 67 -3.81 7.82 -15.59
CA GLU A 67 -3.77 9.18 -15.07
C GLU A 67 -3.78 9.21 -13.54
N GLY A 68 -3.04 8.29 -12.91
CA GLY A 68 -3.10 8.11 -11.46
C GLY A 68 -2.90 9.39 -10.67
N ASP A 69 -1.84 10.14 -10.98
CA ASP A 69 -1.55 11.37 -10.25
C ASP A 69 -2.63 12.42 -10.48
N GLY A 70 -3.16 12.51 -11.67
CA GLY A 70 -4.24 13.44 -11.99
C GLY A 70 -5.56 13.09 -11.31
N VAL A 71 -5.90 11.81 -11.29
CA VAL A 71 -7.12 11.33 -10.65
C VAL A 71 -7.09 11.57 -9.15
N LEU A 72 -5.94 11.42 -8.53
CA LEU A 72 -5.77 11.56 -7.09
C LEU A 72 -5.36 12.99 -6.66
N ALA A 73 -5.21 13.91 -7.60
CA ALA A 73 -4.55 15.20 -7.38
C ALA A 73 -5.06 15.96 -6.16
N SER A 74 -6.36 15.94 -5.90
CA SER A 74 -6.92 16.70 -4.76
C SER A 74 -6.51 16.13 -3.41
N ASP A 75 -6.16 14.85 -3.35
CA ASP A 75 -5.79 14.16 -2.12
C ASP A 75 -4.32 13.75 -2.09
N LEU A 76 -3.62 13.86 -3.20
CA LEU A 76 -2.26 13.34 -3.33
C LEU A 76 -1.24 14.19 -2.60
N VAL A 77 -0.45 13.55 -1.74
CA VAL A 77 0.66 14.19 -1.04
C VAL A 77 1.99 13.75 -1.62
N ASP A 78 2.15 12.47 -1.90
CA ASP A 78 3.38 11.92 -2.44
C ASP A 78 3.09 10.66 -3.25
N SER A 79 3.93 10.38 -4.22
CA SER A 79 3.81 9.22 -5.10
C SER A 79 5.17 8.59 -5.31
N GLN A 80 5.25 7.28 -5.13
CA GLN A 80 6.45 6.48 -5.35
C GLN A 80 6.13 5.30 -6.25
N GLN A 81 7.13 4.81 -6.95
CA GLN A 81 6.99 3.64 -7.80
C GLN A 81 8.07 2.61 -7.51
N LEU A 82 7.68 1.35 -7.52
CA LEU A 82 8.57 0.22 -7.32
C LEU A 82 8.29 -0.82 -8.40
N VAL A 83 9.33 -1.56 -8.76
CA VAL A 83 9.16 -2.75 -9.60
C VAL A 83 9.41 -3.96 -8.71
N VAL A 84 8.45 -4.87 -8.66
CA VAL A 84 8.54 -6.09 -7.88
C VAL A 84 8.64 -7.26 -8.83
N LYS A 85 9.69 -8.06 -8.69
CA LYS A 85 9.93 -9.21 -9.55
C LYS A 85 9.36 -10.49 -8.94
N PRO A 86 8.96 -11.46 -9.78
CA PRO A 86 8.48 -12.74 -9.25
C PRO A 86 9.48 -13.38 -8.29
N ASP A 87 8.96 -13.89 -7.19
CA ASP A 87 9.75 -14.58 -6.16
C ASP A 87 10.82 -13.70 -5.49
N GLU A 88 10.66 -12.38 -5.58
CA GLU A 88 11.58 -11.43 -4.96
C GLU A 88 10.83 -10.44 -4.08
N GLY A 89 11.58 -9.75 -3.25
CA GLY A 89 11.04 -8.67 -2.42
C GLY A 89 11.53 -7.32 -2.89
N ALA A 90 10.78 -6.30 -2.53
CA ALA A 90 11.20 -4.91 -2.71
C ALA A 90 10.81 -4.14 -1.46
N GLN A 91 11.66 -3.22 -1.04
CA GLN A 91 11.43 -2.43 0.17
C GLN A 91 11.30 -0.96 -0.19
N LEU A 92 10.36 -0.30 0.47
CA LEU A 92 10.20 1.13 0.36
C LEU A 92 10.40 1.74 1.75
N ASN A 93 11.32 2.70 1.84
CA ASN A 93 11.57 3.44 3.07
C ASN A 93 11.67 4.91 2.69
N VAL A 94 10.59 5.64 2.90
CA VAL A 94 10.51 7.05 2.51
C VAL A 94 9.87 7.86 3.64
N PRO A 95 10.14 9.16 3.70
CA PRO A 95 9.48 10.00 4.70
C PRO A 95 7.96 9.92 4.55
N LEU A 96 7.27 9.80 5.68
CA LEU A 96 5.82 9.86 5.71
C LEU A 96 5.42 11.31 6.02
N SER A 97 4.74 11.94 5.08
CA SER A 97 4.29 13.32 5.25
C SER A 97 3.35 13.45 6.44
N LEU A 98 3.46 14.56 7.16
CA LEU A 98 2.53 14.84 8.24
C LEU A 98 1.09 14.95 7.76
N ASP A 99 0.89 15.33 6.51
CA ASP A 99 -0.44 15.49 5.93
C ASP A 99 -1.02 14.17 5.43
N ALA A 100 -0.23 13.12 5.35
CA ALA A 100 -0.70 11.83 4.85
C ALA A 100 -1.50 11.09 5.93
N GLN A 101 -2.76 10.85 5.66
CA GLN A 101 -3.63 10.08 6.53
C GLN A 101 -3.81 8.65 6.05
N TYR A 102 -3.52 8.40 4.78
CA TYR A 102 -3.67 7.09 4.15
C TYR A 102 -2.49 6.82 3.23
N VAL A 103 -2.17 5.54 3.12
CA VAL A 103 -1.19 5.06 2.15
C VAL A 103 -1.90 4.05 1.26
N ALA A 104 -1.91 4.32 -0.03
CA ALA A 104 -2.52 3.42 -0.99
C ALA A 104 -1.43 2.70 -1.78
N VAL A 105 -1.57 1.40 -1.88
CA VAL A 105 -0.67 0.56 -2.67
C VAL A 105 -1.47 0.04 -3.86
N VAL A 106 -1.00 0.35 -5.05
CA VAL A 106 -1.69 0.00 -6.30
C VAL A 106 -0.75 -0.84 -7.15
N ALA A 107 -1.13 -2.08 -7.42
CA ALA A 107 -0.35 -2.97 -8.27
C ALA A 107 -0.96 -2.96 -9.68
N LEU A 108 -0.13 -2.68 -10.67
CA LEU A 108 -0.58 -2.60 -12.06
C LEU A 108 -0.48 -3.97 -12.72
N PHE A 109 -1.35 -4.87 -12.29
CA PHE A 109 -1.44 -6.23 -12.83
C PHE A 109 -1.94 -6.23 -14.27
N ARG A 110 -1.49 -7.22 -15.05
CA ARG A 110 -1.98 -7.38 -16.43
C ARG A 110 -3.46 -7.78 -16.49
N ALA A 111 -3.87 -8.59 -15.53
CA ALA A 111 -5.24 -9.07 -15.44
C ALA A 111 -5.79 -8.80 -14.05
N PRO A 112 -6.06 -7.53 -13.72
CA PRO A 112 -6.52 -7.19 -12.37
C PRO A 112 -7.92 -7.74 -12.13
N ASP A 113 -8.17 -8.15 -10.88
CA ASP A 113 -9.50 -8.52 -10.45
C ASP A 113 -10.25 -7.24 -10.07
N THR A 114 -10.90 -6.64 -11.03
CA THR A 114 -11.62 -5.39 -10.84
C THR A 114 -12.91 -5.57 -10.07
N GLU A 115 -13.43 -6.79 -10.03
CA GLU A 115 -14.66 -7.09 -9.30
C GLU A 115 -14.41 -7.08 -7.78
N ASN A 116 -13.33 -7.72 -7.35
CA ASN A 116 -12.99 -7.78 -5.93
C ASN A 116 -12.03 -6.67 -5.50
N GLY A 117 -11.47 -5.93 -6.45
CA GLY A 117 -10.60 -4.80 -6.16
C GLY A 117 -9.28 -5.17 -5.49
N THR A 118 -8.78 -6.38 -5.70
CA THR A 118 -7.57 -6.87 -5.03
C THR A 118 -6.29 -6.26 -5.58
N TRP A 119 -6.39 -5.43 -6.60
CA TRP A 119 -5.25 -4.73 -7.20
C TRP A 119 -4.83 -3.49 -6.41
N ARG A 120 -5.59 -3.10 -5.41
CA ARG A 120 -5.27 -1.97 -4.53
C ARG A 120 -5.52 -2.31 -3.07
N LEU A 121 -4.77 -1.62 -2.21
CA LEU A 121 -4.84 -1.83 -0.77
C LEU A 121 -4.59 -0.50 -0.09
N VAL A 122 -5.40 -0.17 0.90
CA VAL A 122 -5.29 1.11 1.61
C VAL A 122 -4.98 0.84 3.08
N LEU A 123 -3.95 1.54 3.57
CA LEU A 123 -3.58 1.54 4.98
C LEU A 123 -3.91 2.91 5.54
N ALA A 124 -4.59 2.96 6.68
CA ALA A 124 -4.70 4.20 7.44
C ALA A 124 -3.38 4.46 8.15
N ARG A 125 -3.10 5.71 8.47
CA ARG A 125 -1.87 6.06 9.18
C ARG A 125 -1.70 5.25 10.46
N GLU A 126 -2.76 5.00 11.18
CA GLU A 126 -2.75 4.24 12.43
C GLU A 126 -2.42 2.76 12.24
N ASP A 127 -2.49 2.25 11.01
CA ASP A 127 -2.11 0.88 10.70
C ASP A 127 -0.61 0.72 10.53
N LEU A 128 0.14 1.81 10.52
CA LEU A 128 1.58 1.80 10.33
C LEU A 128 2.29 1.73 11.67
N GLU A 129 3.51 1.20 11.65
CA GLU A 129 4.37 1.09 12.84
C GLU A 129 5.65 1.89 12.64
N PRO A 130 6.15 2.58 13.67
CA PRO A 130 7.36 3.39 13.52
C PRO A 130 8.63 2.57 13.28
N ASP A 131 8.69 1.37 13.87
CA ASP A 131 9.91 0.57 13.86
C ASP A 131 9.78 -0.75 13.09
N GLN A 132 8.68 -0.93 12.39
CA GLN A 132 8.41 -2.21 11.74
C GLN A 132 7.71 -1.96 10.42
N ALA A 133 8.20 -2.58 9.36
CA ALA A 133 7.56 -2.48 8.06
C ALA A 133 6.24 -3.27 8.05
N ARG A 134 5.26 -2.74 7.33
CA ARG A 134 4.09 -3.55 6.99
C ARG A 134 4.45 -4.36 5.76
N VAL A 135 4.08 -5.62 5.80
CA VAL A 135 4.41 -6.58 4.73
C VAL A 135 3.18 -6.78 3.87
N ILE A 136 3.37 -6.65 2.57
CA ILE A 136 2.32 -6.87 1.58
C ILE A 136 2.80 -7.94 0.63
N GLU A 137 2.03 -9.02 0.51
CA GLU A 137 2.31 -10.09 -0.45
C GLU A 137 1.62 -9.80 -1.77
N LEU A 138 2.36 -10.00 -2.86
CA LEU A 138 1.82 -9.91 -4.20
C LEU A 138 1.68 -11.33 -4.76
N GLY A 139 0.44 -11.70 -5.06
CA GLY A 139 0.18 -12.98 -5.69
C GLY A 139 -0.03 -12.80 -7.18
N ASP A 140 -0.84 -13.67 -7.74
CA ASP A 140 -1.12 -13.67 -9.18
C ASP A 140 -1.69 -12.33 -9.64
N ASN A 141 -2.77 -11.90 -9.01
CA ASN A 141 -3.42 -10.62 -9.33
C ASN A 141 -4.00 -9.95 -8.07
N ALA A 142 -3.40 -10.20 -6.92
CA ALA A 142 -3.92 -9.70 -5.66
C ALA A 142 -2.82 -9.22 -4.73
N LEU A 143 -3.13 -8.17 -3.99
CA LEU A 143 -2.33 -7.69 -2.88
C LEU A 143 -2.95 -8.20 -1.59
N ASN A 144 -2.12 -8.71 -0.68
CA ASN A 144 -2.57 -9.18 0.63
C ASN A 144 -1.72 -8.57 1.71
N LEU A 145 -2.36 -7.87 2.64
CA LEU A 145 -1.67 -7.32 3.79
C LEU A 145 -1.43 -8.43 4.81
N VAL A 146 -0.16 -8.64 5.14
CA VAL A 146 0.20 -9.62 6.16
C VAL A 146 -0.06 -9.00 7.54
N PRO A 147 -0.82 -9.68 8.41
CA PRO A 147 -1.06 -9.14 9.75
C PRO A 147 0.24 -8.97 10.51
N LEU A 148 0.29 -7.94 11.35
CA LEU A 148 1.41 -7.75 12.25
C LEU A 148 1.45 -8.91 13.26
N PRO A 149 2.66 -9.33 13.70
CA PRO A 149 2.77 -10.33 14.76
C PRO A 149 2.04 -9.84 16.00
N LYS A 150 1.36 -10.76 16.69
CA LYS A 150 0.75 -10.39 17.97
C LYS A 150 1.83 -10.10 18.97
N LYS A 151 1.75 -8.95 19.59
CA LYS A 151 2.57 -8.66 20.75
C LYS A 151 1.90 -9.30 21.96
N ASP A 152 2.68 -9.68 22.92
CA ASP A 152 2.13 -9.99 24.22
C ASP A 152 1.25 -11.20 24.28
N SER A 153 1.36 -12.06 23.34
CA SER A 153 0.58 -13.29 23.38
C SER A 153 0.95 -14.16 24.58
N TRP A 154 2.08 -13.85 25.21
CA TRP A 154 2.61 -14.63 26.32
C TRP A 154 2.33 -14.01 27.68
N TRP A 155 1.60 -12.93 27.75
CA TRP A 155 1.31 -12.33 29.05
C TRP A 155 -0.14 -12.06 29.29
#